data_6d8cb55d830618c6395549c25646c296
#
_entry.id   6d8cb55d830618c6395549c25646c296
#
_cell.length_a   1.000
_cell.length_b   1.000
_cell.length_c   1.000
_cell.angle_alpha   90.00
_cell.angle_beta   90.00
_cell.angle_gamma   90.00
#
_symmetry.space_group_name_H-M   'P 1'
#
loop_
_entity.id
_entity.type
_entity.pdbx_description
1 polymer ?
#
loop_
_entity_poly.entity_id
_entity_poly.type
_entity_poly.pdbx_seq_one_letter_code
_entity_poly.pdbx_strand_id
1 'polypeptide(L)'
;MIIYGKLGGANDAAIGKIDTPIKMVIQNESNLCEKNKSILKTLFNVEKSKKFGETILGQSDFDTFMAVEEGQGAENDNIYETYKKFIEHIQFMKEFTITAEMMEDANYGVATDAKRRAENFTRAYYKTQNKLASYALINGTETSGIFNRANVDLTAGDGLSLFNGAHTYHLDKFAGRTQSNYFYGSLSNSADAFETQLNALANKVRNFRDENGEVLGYVADTIILPGNRPALEAMAKKVCGSERTTGSGNNDINTQYGNWTLVVLPEWQINDNKDRIMVMSSEANKSLAGNMFFNRVPLTVNSWVDNHTGNYIWNGRCHFGVGFGTWKHIALAVNSSDEVEGATAL
;
A
#
# COMPACT_ATOMS: atom_id res chain seq x y z
N MET A 1 3.83 2.86 17.61
CA MET A 1 4.36 2.68 18.99
C MET A 1 5.76 2.09 18.88
N ILE A 2 6.76 2.74 19.51
CA ILE A 2 8.15 2.23 19.53
C ILE A 2 8.37 1.47 20.83
N ILE A 3 9.05 0.33 20.76
CA ILE A 3 9.42 -0.47 21.92
C ILE A 3 10.91 -0.26 22.17
N TYR A 4 11.28 0.04 23.42
CA TYR A 4 12.66 0.18 23.85
C TYR A 4 13.07 -1.05 24.65
N GLY A 5 14.21 -1.65 24.27
CA GLY A 5 14.83 -2.73 25.03
C GLY A 5 15.38 -2.25 26.38
N LYS A 6 15.54 -3.18 27.31
CA LYS A 6 16.24 -2.90 28.56
C LYS A 6 17.73 -2.68 28.29
N LEU A 7 18.32 -1.68 28.96
CA LEU A 7 19.75 -1.52 29.01
C LEU A 7 20.35 -2.71 29.79
N GLY A 8 21.40 -3.32 29.28
CA GLY A 8 22.08 -4.44 29.92
C GLY A 8 23.57 -4.20 30.05
N GLY A 9 24.13 -4.29 31.25
CA GLY A 9 25.56 -4.33 31.51
C GLY A 9 26.11 -3.26 32.46
N ALA A 10 27.36 -3.43 32.87
CA ALA A 10 28.06 -2.65 33.89
C ALA A 10 28.30 -1.14 33.51
N ASN A 11 28.05 -0.75 32.28
CA ASN A 11 28.23 0.63 31.76
C ASN A 11 26.92 1.43 31.71
N ASP A 12 25.86 1.00 32.37
CA ASP A 12 24.53 1.63 32.32
C ASP A 12 24.51 3.10 32.73
N ALA A 13 25.39 3.52 33.64
CA ALA A 13 25.44 4.89 34.15
C ALA A 13 25.88 5.91 33.08
N ALA A 14 26.82 5.53 32.21
CA ALA A 14 27.29 6.39 31.12
C ALA A 14 26.29 6.44 29.95
N ILE A 15 25.76 5.29 29.57
CA ILE A 15 24.74 5.18 28.52
C ILE A 15 23.45 5.86 28.96
N GLY A 16 23.00 5.71 30.20
CA GLY A 16 21.74 6.24 30.70
C GLY A 16 21.57 7.74 30.54
N LYS A 17 22.68 8.50 30.63
CA LYS A 17 22.66 9.95 30.42
C LYS A 17 22.40 10.37 28.98
N ILE A 18 22.76 9.53 28.00
CA ILE A 18 22.66 9.83 26.56
C ILE A 18 21.49 9.10 25.93
N ASP A 19 21.23 7.88 26.37
CA ASP A 19 20.20 7.00 25.81
C ASP A 19 18.79 7.58 26.02
N THR A 20 18.50 8.13 27.20
CA THR A 20 17.18 8.72 27.48
C THR A 20 16.85 9.90 26.56
N PRO A 21 17.72 10.91 26.37
CA PRO A 21 17.46 11.99 25.41
C PRO A 21 17.29 11.48 23.97
N ILE A 22 18.10 10.52 23.52
CA ILE A 22 17.99 9.96 22.17
C ILE A 22 16.66 9.21 22.00
N LYS A 23 16.24 8.41 22.97
CA LYS A 23 14.93 7.74 22.94
C LYS A 23 13.77 8.73 22.91
N MET A 24 13.87 9.85 23.62
CA MET A 24 12.87 10.92 23.55
C MET A 24 12.81 11.56 22.16
N VAL A 25 13.95 11.80 21.52
CA VAL A 25 14.00 12.32 20.15
C VAL A 25 13.35 11.34 19.18
N ILE A 26 13.67 10.05 19.27
CA ILE A 26 13.09 8.98 18.46
C ILE A 26 11.56 8.95 18.65
N GLN A 27 11.07 9.05 19.88
CA GLN A 27 9.63 9.05 20.18
C GLN A 27 8.93 10.29 19.62
N ASN A 28 9.52 11.46 19.78
CA ASN A 28 8.95 12.71 19.26
C ASN A 28 8.87 12.69 17.74
N GLU A 29 9.93 12.24 17.05
CA GLU A 29 9.93 12.11 15.58
C GLU A 29 8.94 11.05 15.11
N SER A 30 8.78 9.95 15.86
CA SER A 30 7.75 8.94 15.58
C SER A 30 6.35 9.55 15.65
N ASN A 31 6.06 10.32 16.68
CA ASN A 31 4.77 10.99 16.83
C ASN A 31 4.48 11.97 15.69
N LEU A 32 5.51 12.67 15.18
CA LEU A 32 5.39 13.54 14.00
C LEU A 32 5.10 12.73 12.73
N CYS A 33 5.86 11.65 12.49
CA CYS A 33 5.66 10.78 11.34
C CYS A 33 4.28 10.11 11.36
N GLU A 34 3.77 9.72 12.54
CA GLU A 34 2.45 9.11 12.68
C GLU A 34 1.30 10.08 12.39
N LYS A 35 1.48 11.38 12.64
CA LYS A 35 0.47 12.42 12.33
C LYS A 35 0.37 12.74 10.85
N ASN A 36 1.46 12.56 10.10
CA ASN A 36 1.48 12.85 8.68
C ASN A 36 0.64 11.85 7.91
N LYS A 37 -0.04 12.33 6.85
CA LYS A 37 -0.68 11.45 5.87
C LYS A 37 0.38 10.56 5.25
N SER A 38 0.19 9.26 5.33
CA SER A 38 1.11 8.25 4.83
C SER A 38 0.43 7.51 3.69
N ILE A 39 1.16 7.23 2.62
CA ILE A 39 0.74 6.36 1.51
C ILE A 39 0.21 5.04 2.05
N LEU A 40 0.95 4.47 3.02
CA LEU A 40 0.56 3.24 3.68
C LEU A 40 -0.86 3.29 4.27
N LYS A 41 -1.19 4.35 5.02
CA LYS A 41 -2.50 4.47 5.68
C LYS A 41 -3.64 4.79 4.70
N THR A 42 -3.32 5.35 3.54
CA THR A 42 -4.32 5.72 2.54
C THR A 42 -4.67 4.54 1.63
N LEU A 43 -3.66 3.74 1.26
CA LEU A 43 -3.81 2.69 0.25
C LEU A 43 -3.85 1.27 0.82
N PHE A 44 -3.48 1.07 2.08
CA PHE A 44 -3.39 -0.25 2.71
C PHE A 44 -4.21 -0.34 3.99
N ASN A 45 -4.77 -1.50 4.23
CA ASN A 45 -5.34 -1.89 5.51
C ASN A 45 -4.18 -2.31 6.43
N VAL A 46 -3.92 -1.50 7.46
CA VAL A 46 -2.80 -1.73 8.38
C VAL A 46 -3.29 -2.49 9.59
N GLU A 47 -2.86 -3.73 9.73
CA GLU A 47 -3.23 -4.60 10.83
C GLU A 47 -2.03 -5.01 11.69
N LYS A 48 -2.32 -5.38 12.94
CA LYS A 48 -1.32 -5.92 13.86
C LYS A 48 -1.32 -7.43 13.79
N SER A 49 -0.14 -8.01 13.69
CA SER A 49 0.06 -9.46 13.73
C SER A 49 0.90 -9.88 14.95
N LYS A 50 0.72 -11.12 15.39
CA LYS A 50 1.57 -11.77 16.41
C LYS A 50 2.19 -13.06 15.89
N LYS A 51 1.80 -13.51 14.71
CA LYS A 51 2.24 -14.77 14.12
C LYS A 51 3.44 -14.58 13.21
N PHE A 52 4.04 -15.66 12.76
CA PHE A 52 5.12 -15.65 11.76
C PHE A 52 4.65 -15.07 10.40
N GLY A 53 3.44 -15.40 10.00
CA GLY A 53 2.75 -14.85 8.85
C GLY A 53 1.24 -14.88 9.08
N GLU A 54 0.49 -14.15 8.31
CA GLU A 54 -0.97 -14.13 8.37
C GLU A 54 -1.55 -14.81 7.14
N THR A 55 -2.65 -15.52 7.36
CA THR A 55 -3.39 -16.19 6.30
C THR A 55 -4.69 -15.43 6.07
N ILE A 56 -4.91 -14.99 4.86
CA ILE A 56 -6.18 -14.42 4.40
C ILE A 56 -6.95 -15.55 3.74
N LEU A 57 -8.18 -15.75 4.18
CA LEU A 57 -9.13 -16.69 3.58
C LEU A 57 -10.16 -15.89 2.81
N GLY A 58 -10.30 -16.17 1.51
CA GLY A 58 -11.41 -15.68 0.72
C GLY A 58 -12.63 -16.59 0.94
N GLN A 59 -13.79 -15.97 0.97
CA GLN A 59 -15.07 -16.67 1.08
C GLN A 59 -15.99 -16.17 -0.02
N SER A 60 -16.88 -17.03 -0.50
CA SER A 60 -17.99 -16.62 -1.37
C SER A 60 -19.03 -15.88 -0.54
N ASP A 61 -19.73 -14.94 -1.15
CA ASP A 61 -20.93 -14.37 -0.56
C ASP A 61 -22.12 -15.32 -0.69
N PHE A 62 -23.19 -15.06 0.07
CA PHE A 62 -24.47 -15.70 -0.13
C PHE A 62 -25.10 -15.21 -1.44
N ASP A 63 -25.83 -16.10 -2.10
CA ASP A 63 -26.68 -15.72 -3.23
C ASP A 63 -27.87 -14.86 -2.78
N THR A 64 -28.61 -14.30 -3.70
CA THR A 64 -29.78 -13.48 -3.39
C THR A 64 -30.92 -14.33 -2.80
N PHE A 65 -31.70 -13.72 -1.88
CA PHE A 65 -32.86 -14.39 -1.32
C PHE A 65 -33.91 -14.70 -2.41
N MET A 66 -34.29 -15.97 -2.50
CA MET A 66 -35.36 -16.43 -3.41
C MET A 66 -36.73 -16.18 -2.80
N ALA A 67 -37.69 -15.80 -3.66
CA ALA A 67 -39.10 -15.77 -3.26
C ALA A 67 -39.62 -17.21 -3.07
N VAL A 68 -40.25 -17.48 -1.93
CA VAL A 68 -40.88 -18.79 -1.62
C VAL A 68 -42.38 -18.63 -1.47
N GLU A 69 -43.13 -19.64 -1.88
CA GLU A 69 -44.59 -19.70 -1.69
C GLU A 69 -44.92 -20.04 -0.23
N GLU A 70 -46.17 -19.72 0.17
CA GLU A 70 -46.67 -20.04 1.51
C GLU A 70 -46.59 -21.56 1.79
N GLY A 71 -45.85 -21.90 2.87
CA GLY A 71 -45.63 -23.29 3.28
C GLY A 71 -44.39 -23.96 2.66
N GLN A 72 -43.62 -23.29 1.82
CA GLN A 72 -42.34 -23.79 1.33
C GLN A 72 -41.21 -23.41 2.28
N GLY A 73 -40.22 -24.31 2.40
CA GLY A 73 -38.98 -24.05 3.15
C GLY A 73 -38.02 -23.15 2.38
N ALA A 74 -37.20 -22.39 3.12
CA ALA A 74 -36.10 -21.61 2.52
C ALA A 74 -35.06 -22.54 1.87
N GLU A 75 -34.48 -22.10 0.76
CA GLU A 75 -33.34 -22.76 0.13
C GLU A 75 -32.10 -22.60 1.03
N ASN A 76 -31.32 -23.67 1.15
CA ASN A 76 -30.07 -23.63 1.94
C ASN A 76 -28.92 -23.28 1.03
N ASP A 77 -28.33 -22.14 1.27
CA ASP A 77 -27.10 -21.70 0.59
C ASP A 77 -25.87 -21.92 1.50
N ASN A 78 -24.70 -22.17 0.89
CA ASN A 78 -23.49 -22.45 1.59
C ASN A 78 -22.41 -21.44 1.19
N ILE A 79 -21.67 -20.95 2.18
CA ILE A 79 -20.45 -20.18 1.96
C ILE A 79 -19.30 -21.16 1.66
N TYR A 80 -18.61 -20.92 0.55
CA TYR A 80 -17.45 -21.70 0.14
C TYR A 80 -16.16 -20.94 0.40
N GLU A 81 -15.13 -21.62 0.89
CA GLU A 81 -13.77 -21.07 0.90
C GLU A 81 -13.26 -21.01 -0.54
N THR A 82 -12.81 -19.81 -0.98
CA THR A 82 -12.41 -19.58 -2.37
C THR A 82 -10.89 -19.64 -2.53
N TYR A 83 -10.15 -18.92 -1.74
CA TYR A 83 -8.69 -18.90 -1.80
C TYR A 83 -8.06 -18.79 -0.42
N LYS A 84 -6.79 -19.17 -0.34
CA LYS A 84 -5.99 -19.06 0.87
C LYS A 84 -4.65 -18.39 0.52
N LYS A 85 -4.48 -17.15 0.96
CA LYS A 85 -3.25 -16.39 0.75
C LYS A 85 -2.47 -16.29 2.06
N PHE A 86 -1.21 -16.73 2.04
CA PHE A 86 -0.29 -16.59 3.16
C PHE A 86 0.64 -15.40 2.90
N ILE A 87 0.77 -14.50 3.88
CA ILE A 87 1.65 -13.33 3.84
C ILE A 87 2.69 -13.47 4.94
N GLU A 88 3.94 -13.63 4.54
CA GLU A 88 5.08 -13.74 5.44
C GLU A 88 5.57 -12.37 5.90
N HIS A 89 6.04 -12.29 7.15
CA HIS A 89 6.60 -11.07 7.71
C HIS A 89 8.11 -11.04 7.52
N ILE A 90 8.61 -9.93 6.97
CA ILE A 90 10.01 -9.69 6.69
C ILE A 90 10.62 -8.91 7.85
N GLN A 91 11.82 -9.32 8.29
CA GLN A 91 12.58 -8.62 9.30
C GLN A 91 13.47 -7.54 8.65
N PHE A 92 13.39 -6.33 9.18
CA PHE A 92 14.28 -5.23 8.82
C PHE A 92 15.04 -4.74 10.05
N MET A 93 16.33 -4.48 9.86
CA MET A 93 17.21 -3.97 10.90
C MET A 93 18.04 -2.80 10.37
N LYS A 94 18.31 -1.85 11.26
CA LYS A 94 19.22 -0.75 10.98
C LYS A 94 19.85 -0.28 12.28
N GLU A 95 21.11 0.12 12.21
CA GLU A 95 21.79 0.69 13.36
C GLU A 95 22.45 2.03 13.02
N PHE A 96 22.71 2.83 14.04
CA PHE A 96 23.58 3.97 13.98
C PHE A 96 24.50 3.99 15.20
N THR A 97 25.68 4.54 14.99
CA THR A 97 26.76 4.56 15.99
C THR A 97 27.19 6.01 16.23
N ILE A 98 27.50 6.32 17.47
CA ILE A 98 28.20 7.53 17.89
C ILE A 98 29.52 7.09 18.50
N THR A 99 30.64 7.57 17.97
CA THR A 99 31.96 7.14 18.43
C THR A 99 32.28 7.69 19.81
N ALA A 100 33.15 6.99 20.55
CA ALA A 100 33.62 7.44 21.85
C ALA A 100 34.29 8.84 21.73
N GLU A 101 35.15 9.05 20.72
CA GLU A 101 35.79 10.33 20.44
C GLU A 101 34.77 11.45 20.21
N MET A 102 33.74 11.22 19.42
CA MET A 102 32.65 12.19 19.22
C MET A 102 31.95 12.56 20.52
N MET A 103 31.92 11.67 21.50
CA MET A 103 31.33 11.93 22.81
C MET A 103 32.26 12.66 23.74
N GLU A 104 33.55 12.39 23.66
CA GLU A 104 34.62 13.06 24.46
C GLU A 104 34.85 14.47 23.97
N ASP A 105 34.86 14.69 22.66
CA ASP A 105 35.02 16.03 22.03
C ASP A 105 33.76 16.91 22.15
N ALA A 106 32.81 16.52 23.04
CA ALA A 106 31.46 17.06 23.18
C ALA A 106 31.39 18.59 23.41
N ASN A 107 31.87 19.34 22.45
CA ASN A 107 31.47 20.71 22.21
C ASN A 107 30.09 20.71 21.53
N TYR A 108 29.31 21.74 21.72
CA TYR A 108 27.88 21.94 21.33
C TYR A 108 27.37 21.28 20.04
N GLY A 109 28.24 20.88 19.09
CA GLY A 109 27.88 20.25 17.83
C GLY A 109 27.46 18.77 17.92
N VAL A 110 28.02 18.01 18.87
CA VAL A 110 27.79 16.55 18.95
C VAL A 110 26.38 16.21 19.39
N ALA A 111 25.83 16.95 20.35
CA ALA A 111 24.43 16.75 20.79
C ALA A 111 23.45 16.96 19.63
N THR A 112 23.71 17.95 18.76
CA THR A 112 22.90 18.24 17.58
C THR A 112 23.06 17.16 16.54
N ASP A 113 24.25 16.61 16.29
CA ASP A 113 24.47 15.51 15.34
C ASP A 113 23.85 14.20 15.81
N ALA A 114 23.99 13.86 17.08
CA ALA A 114 23.35 12.69 17.68
C ALA A 114 21.82 12.77 17.56
N LYS A 115 21.24 13.94 17.84
CA LYS A 115 19.83 14.20 17.65
C LYS A 115 19.40 14.00 16.19
N ARG A 116 20.12 14.58 15.25
CA ARG A 116 19.86 14.46 13.81
C ARG A 116 19.96 13.01 13.32
N ARG A 117 20.91 12.22 13.82
CA ARG A 117 21.03 10.78 13.52
C ARG A 117 19.82 10.03 14.03
N ALA A 118 19.36 10.29 15.24
CA ALA A 118 18.17 9.65 15.83
C ALA A 118 16.88 10.01 15.06
N GLU A 119 16.71 11.27 14.66
CA GLU A 119 15.60 11.71 13.81
C GLU A 119 15.62 11.00 12.46
N ASN A 120 16.76 10.99 11.77
CA ASN A 120 16.92 10.32 10.47
C ASN A 120 16.73 8.82 10.55
N PHE A 121 17.16 8.20 11.65
CA PHE A 121 16.92 6.77 11.91
C PHE A 121 15.41 6.47 12.01
N THR A 122 14.67 7.28 12.74
CA THR A 122 13.22 7.13 12.89
C THR A 122 12.49 7.37 11.56
N ARG A 123 12.88 8.43 10.83
CA ARG A 123 12.35 8.68 9.47
C ARG A 123 12.60 7.52 8.51
N ALA A 124 13.79 6.89 8.61
CA ALA A 124 14.15 5.75 7.78
C ALA A 124 13.22 4.55 8.01
N TYR A 125 12.75 4.31 9.24
CA TYR A 125 11.76 3.27 9.54
C TYR A 125 10.44 3.53 8.80
N TYR A 126 9.83 4.70 8.96
CA TYR A 126 8.58 5.05 8.27
C TYR A 126 8.73 5.11 6.75
N LYS A 127 9.88 5.58 6.27
CA LYS A 127 10.21 5.56 4.84
C LYS A 127 10.28 4.14 4.30
N THR A 128 10.84 3.18 5.05
CA THR A 128 10.91 1.77 4.64
C THR A 128 9.53 1.16 4.51
N GLN A 129 8.61 1.42 5.46
CA GLN A 129 7.23 0.96 5.38
C GLN A 129 6.50 1.52 4.15
N ASN A 130 6.56 2.84 3.93
CA ASN A 130 5.94 3.47 2.77
C ASN A 130 6.52 2.97 1.45
N LYS A 131 7.85 2.78 1.40
CA LYS A 131 8.52 2.25 0.19
C LYS A 131 8.14 0.81 -0.11
N LEU A 132 8.01 -0.06 0.91
CA LEU A 132 7.55 -1.43 0.70
C LEU A 132 6.12 -1.47 0.19
N ALA A 133 5.23 -0.66 0.77
CA ALA A 133 3.84 -0.53 0.32
C ALA A 133 3.76 -0.03 -1.14
N SER A 134 4.48 1.04 -1.48
CA SER A 134 4.56 1.55 -2.85
C SER A 134 5.15 0.51 -3.81
N TYR A 135 6.24 -0.17 -3.40
CA TYR A 135 6.89 -1.21 -4.19
C TYR A 135 5.94 -2.34 -4.58
N ALA A 136 5.13 -2.80 -3.64
CA ALA A 136 4.16 -3.87 -3.90
C ALA A 136 3.13 -3.45 -4.97
N LEU A 137 2.58 -2.23 -4.90
CA LEU A 137 1.62 -1.74 -5.90
C LEU A 137 2.27 -1.48 -7.27
N ILE A 138 3.46 -0.87 -7.28
CA ILE A 138 4.15 -0.51 -8.53
C ILE A 138 4.51 -1.76 -9.35
N ASN A 139 4.93 -2.83 -8.66
CA ASN A 139 5.30 -4.10 -9.28
C ASN A 139 4.14 -5.12 -9.27
N GLY A 140 2.91 -4.67 -9.11
CA GLY A 140 1.74 -5.55 -9.05
C GLY A 140 1.42 -6.31 -10.36
N THR A 141 2.12 -6.07 -11.46
CA THR A 141 2.09 -6.88 -12.69
C THR A 141 2.97 -8.12 -12.60
N GLU A 142 3.88 -8.17 -11.62
CA GLU A 142 4.76 -9.31 -11.38
C GLU A 142 4.17 -10.21 -10.29
N THR A 143 4.59 -11.47 -10.24
CA THR A 143 4.19 -12.43 -9.19
C THR A 143 5.09 -12.38 -7.97
N SER A 144 6.32 -11.92 -8.11
CA SER A 144 7.30 -11.79 -7.03
C SER A 144 8.30 -10.68 -7.32
N GLY A 145 8.94 -10.17 -6.29
CA GLY A 145 9.98 -9.17 -6.45
C GLY A 145 10.95 -9.13 -5.29
N ILE A 146 12.05 -8.40 -5.44
CA ILE A 146 13.08 -8.25 -4.40
C ILE A 146 13.06 -6.83 -3.87
N PHE A 147 12.71 -6.67 -2.60
CA PHE A 147 12.79 -5.39 -1.89
C PHE A 147 13.84 -5.47 -0.80
N ASN A 148 14.86 -4.61 -0.87
CA ASN A 148 15.95 -4.55 0.11
C ASN A 148 16.54 -5.94 0.48
N ARG A 149 16.80 -6.79 -0.50
CA ARG A 149 17.31 -8.16 -0.41
C ARG A 149 16.31 -9.21 0.09
N ALA A 150 15.07 -8.84 0.35
CA ALA A 150 14.02 -9.77 0.74
C ALA A 150 13.09 -10.05 -0.44
N ASN A 151 12.67 -11.30 -0.60
CA ASN A 151 11.63 -11.65 -1.55
C ASN A 151 10.28 -11.18 -1.02
N VAL A 152 9.48 -10.60 -1.90
CA VAL A 152 8.12 -10.16 -1.64
C VAL A 152 7.21 -10.90 -2.62
N ASP A 153 6.21 -11.58 -2.10
CA ASP A 153 5.16 -12.20 -2.90
C ASP A 153 4.14 -11.13 -3.30
N LEU A 154 3.98 -10.92 -4.60
CA LEU A 154 3.12 -9.90 -5.20
C LEU A 154 1.84 -10.49 -5.79
N THR A 155 1.60 -11.80 -5.61
CA THR A 155 0.39 -12.45 -6.11
C THR A 155 -0.83 -12.07 -5.27
N ALA A 156 -1.99 -12.00 -5.93
CA ALA A 156 -3.29 -11.93 -5.27
C ALA A 156 -3.75 -13.31 -4.76
N GLY A 157 -4.92 -13.38 -4.16
CA GLY A 157 -5.46 -14.61 -3.59
C GLY A 157 -5.64 -15.75 -4.58
N ASP A 158 -5.84 -15.44 -5.86
CA ASP A 158 -5.95 -16.42 -6.96
C ASP A 158 -4.59 -16.95 -7.47
N GLY A 159 -3.48 -16.49 -6.88
CA GLY A 159 -2.13 -16.90 -7.26
C GLY A 159 -1.56 -16.19 -8.50
N LEU A 160 -2.33 -15.33 -9.14
CA LEU A 160 -1.88 -14.47 -10.23
C LEU A 160 -1.32 -13.14 -9.71
N SER A 161 -0.64 -12.39 -10.56
CA SER A 161 -0.19 -11.03 -10.24
C SER A 161 -1.39 -10.14 -9.87
N LEU A 162 -1.18 -9.12 -9.03
CA LEU A 162 -2.26 -8.20 -8.62
C LEU A 162 -2.98 -7.59 -9.82
N PHE A 163 -2.24 -7.16 -10.85
CA PHE A 163 -2.79 -6.66 -12.11
C PHE A 163 -2.62 -7.72 -13.19
N ASN A 164 -3.74 -8.26 -13.63
CA ASN A 164 -3.77 -9.31 -14.64
C ASN A 164 -5.02 -9.17 -15.54
N GLY A 165 -4.88 -9.52 -16.81
CA GLY A 165 -5.99 -9.49 -17.78
C GLY A 165 -6.92 -10.69 -17.69
N ALA A 166 -6.59 -11.72 -16.89
CA ALA A 166 -7.29 -13.00 -16.91
C ALA A 166 -7.39 -13.64 -15.51
N HIS A 167 -7.85 -12.88 -14.51
CA HIS A 167 -8.16 -13.41 -13.19
C HIS A 167 -9.27 -14.44 -13.25
N THR A 168 -9.08 -15.57 -12.59
CA THR A 168 -10.01 -16.70 -12.64
C THR A 168 -10.98 -16.68 -11.46
N TYR A 169 -12.17 -17.26 -11.68
CA TYR A 169 -13.09 -17.60 -10.60
C TYR A 169 -12.64 -18.90 -9.92
N HIS A 170 -12.81 -18.98 -8.61
CA HIS A 170 -12.47 -20.19 -7.84
C HIS A 170 -13.56 -21.24 -7.83
N LEU A 171 -14.82 -20.85 -8.06
CA LEU A 171 -15.93 -21.80 -8.09
C LEU A 171 -16.07 -22.47 -9.46
N ASP A 172 -16.22 -23.79 -9.47
CA ASP A 172 -16.32 -24.62 -10.69
C ASP A 172 -17.47 -24.21 -11.61
N LYS A 173 -18.56 -23.62 -11.06
CA LYS A 173 -19.70 -23.15 -11.88
C LYS A 173 -19.31 -22.06 -12.89
N PHE A 174 -18.16 -21.40 -12.68
CA PHE A 174 -17.62 -20.37 -13.58
C PHE A 174 -16.28 -20.76 -14.19
N ALA A 175 -15.92 -22.05 -14.15
CA ALA A 175 -14.67 -22.54 -14.73
C ALA A 175 -14.50 -22.04 -16.19
N GLY A 176 -13.31 -21.52 -16.49
CA GLY A 176 -12.98 -20.96 -17.81
C GLY A 176 -13.46 -19.52 -18.06
N ARG A 177 -14.17 -18.89 -17.12
CA ARG A 177 -14.46 -17.44 -17.17
C ARG A 177 -13.38 -16.67 -16.46
N THR A 178 -13.04 -15.50 -17.00
CA THR A 178 -12.02 -14.61 -16.45
C THR A 178 -12.53 -13.18 -16.32
N GLN A 179 -11.94 -12.43 -15.41
CA GLN A 179 -12.13 -10.99 -15.27
C GLN A 179 -10.76 -10.31 -15.36
N SER A 180 -10.74 -9.05 -15.81
CA SER A 180 -9.52 -8.24 -15.91
C SER A 180 -9.58 -7.04 -15.01
N ASN A 181 -8.47 -6.72 -14.34
CA ASN A 181 -8.23 -5.44 -13.69
C ASN A 181 -6.99 -4.71 -14.25
N TYR A 182 -6.43 -5.23 -15.35
CA TYR A 182 -5.33 -4.64 -16.08
C TYR A 182 -5.76 -4.29 -17.49
N PHE A 183 -5.71 -3.01 -17.84
CA PHE A 183 -6.25 -2.49 -19.08
C PHE A 183 -5.23 -1.69 -19.86
N TYR A 184 -5.36 -1.66 -21.20
CA TYR A 184 -4.67 -0.71 -22.06
C TYR A 184 -5.67 0.10 -22.85
N GLY A 185 -5.32 1.33 -23.14
CA GLY A 185 -6.15 2.27 -23.91
C GLY A 185 -5.49 3.64 -23.97
N SER A 186 -6.02 4.53 -24.79
CA SER A 186 -5.48 5.86 -24.93
C SER A 186 -5.79 6.71 -23.70
N LEU A 187 -4.87 6.76 -22.74
CA LEU A 187 -4.90 7.76 -21.65
C LEU A 187 -4.46 9.10 -22.24
N SER A 188 -5.39 9.84 -22.78
CA SER A 188 -5.13 10.91 -23.69
C SER A 188 -4.56 12.17 -23.05
N ASN A 189 -3.97 13.00 -23.90
CA ASN A 189 -3.29 14.26 -23.62
C ASN A 189 -4.25 15.45 -23.34
N SER A 190 -5.56 15.23 -23.21
CA SER A 190 -6.55 16.27 -22.89
C SER A 190 -7.33 15.92 -21.62
N ALA A 191 -7.86 16.96 -20.92
CA ALA A 191 -8.65 16.75 -19.70
C ALA A 191 -9.92 15.95 -19.97
N ASP A 192 -10.62 16.20 -21.07
CA ASP A 192 -11.88 15.53 -21.43
C ASP A 192 -11.67 14.04 -21.71
N ALA A 193 -10.57 13.72 -22.40
CA ALA A 193 -10.26 12.33 -22.68
C ALA A 193 -9.73 11.59 -21.43
N PHE A 194 -9.00 12.27 -20.54
CA PHE A 194 -8.63 11.73 -19.24
C PHE A 194 -9.89 11.44 -18.38
N GLU A 195 -10.87 12.35 -18.38
CA GLU A 195 -12.15 12.12 -17.69
C GLU A 195 -12.90 10.91 -18.26
N THR A 196 -12.98 10.81 -19.59
CA THR A 196 -13.63 9.67 -20.26
C THR A 196 -12.96 8.35 -19.88
N GLN A 197 -11.65 8.30 -19.89
CA GLN A 197 -10.87 7.11 -19.49
C GLN A 197 -11.05 6.78 -18.00
N LEU A 198 -11.03 7.80 -17.14
CA LEU A 198 -11.25 7.65 -15.72
C LEU A 198 -12.63 7.04 -15.42
N ASN A 199 -13.67 7.54 -16.13
CA ASN A 199 -15.02 7.02 -16.03
C ASN A 199 -15.12 5.57 -16.53
N ALA A 200 -14.46 5.23 -17.62
CA ALA A 200 -14.40 3.87 -18.14
C ALA A 200 -13.75 2.92 -17.13
N LEU A 201 -12.61 3.32 -16.55
CA LEU A 201 -11.89 2.51 -15.57
C LEU A 201 -12.67 2.37 -14.26
N ALA A 202 -13.31 3.43 -13.78
CA ALA A 202 -14.19 3.40 -12.61
C ALA A 202 -15.39 2.47 -12.83
N ASN A 203 -15.96 2.47 -14.04
CA ASN A 203 -17.05 1.57 -14.41
C ASN A 203 -16.59 0.10 -14.44
N LYS A 204 -15.36 -0.18 -14.89
CA LYS A 204 -14.80 -1.55 -14.81
C LYS A 204 -14.72 -2.02 -13.36
N VAL A 205 -14.20 -1.18 -12.44
CA VAL A 205 -14.14 -1.52 -11.00
C VAL A 205 -15.53 -1.77 -10.42
N ARG A 206 -16.51 -0.93 -10.77
CA ARG A 206 -17.91 -1.11 -10.30
C ARG A 206 -18.53 -2.43 -10.77
N ASN A 207 -18.16 -2.90 -11.96
CA ASN A 207 -18.72 -4.10 -12.58
C ASN A 207 -17.93 -5.39 -12.26
N PHE A 208 -16.93 -5.33 -11.35
CA PHE A 208 -16.34 -6.57 -10.86
C PHE A 208 -17.39 -7.46 -10.20
N ARG A 209 -17.22 -8.74 -10.40
CA ARG A 209 -18.17 -9.75 -9.91
C ARG A 209 -17.54 -10.57 -8.80
N ASP A 210 -18.39 -10.99 -7.89
CA ASP A 210 -18.03 -11.94 -6.84
C ASP A 210 -17.82 -13.37 -7.40
N GLU A 211 -17.66 -14.35 -6.53
CA GLU A 211 -17.53 -15.76 -6.93
C GLU A 211 -18.87 -16.39 -7.37
N ASN A 212 -19.99 -15.77 -7.03
CA ASN A 212 -21.32 -16.19 -7.49
C ASN A 212 -21.71 -15.58 -8.84
N GLY A 213 -20.90 -14.66 -9.36
CA GLY A 213 -21.13 -13.96 -10.62
C GLY A 213 -21.98 -12.70 -10.49
N GLU A 214 -22.34 -12.31 -9.26
CA GLU A 214 -23.07 -11.09 -8.97
C GLU A 214 -22.14 -9.87 -9.02
N VAL A 215 -22.68 -8.70 -9.39
CA VAL A 215 -21.91 -7.46 -9.47
C VAL A 215 -21.67 -6.93 -8.07
N LEU A 216 -20.42 -6.68 -7.70
CA LEU A 216 -20.04 -6.15 -6.40
C LEU A 216 -20.47 -4.68 -6.18
N GLY A 217 -20.54 -3.88 -7.25
CA GLY A 217 -21.08 -2.53 -7.21
C GLY A 217 -20.21 -1.47 -6.48
N TYR A 218 -18.99 -1.79 -6.07
CA TYR A 218 -18.10 -0.87 -5.38
C TYR A 218 -17.70 0.32 -6.26
N VAL A 219 -17.72 1.51 -5.69
CA VAL A 219 -17.36 2.75 -6.40
C VAL A 219 -15.88 3.04 -6.18
N ALA A 220 -15.16 3.30 -7.27
CA ALA A 220 -13.78 3.78 -7.20
C ALA A 220 -13.78 5.23 -6.68
N ASP A 221 -12.90 5.52 -5.72
CA ASP A 221 -12.79 6.81 -5.02
C ASP A 221 -11.36 7.34 -4.92
N THR A 222 -10.38 6.54 -5.32
CA THR A 222 -8.97 6.88 -5.19
C THR A 222 -8.24 6.71 -6.52
N ILE A 223 -7.52 7.77 -6.95
CA ILE A 223 -6.65 7.77 -8.13
C ILE A 223 -5.21 7.76 -7.66
N ILE A 224 -4.43 6.82 -8.17
CA ILE A 224 -3.01 6.66 -7.84
C ILE A 224 -2.19 7.01 -9.09
N LEU A 225 -1.27 7.94 -8.95
CA LEU A 225 -0.48 8.52 -10.02
C LEU A 225 1.02 8.32 -9.82
N PRO A 226 1.80 8.20 -10.91
CA PRO A 226 3.25 8.14 -10.87
C PRO A 226 3.88 9.50 -10.49
N GLY A 227 4.98 9.47 -9.74
CA GLY A 227 5.66 10.66 -9.23
C GLY A 227 6.43 11.47 -10.26
N ASN A 228 6.81 10.86 -11.40
CA ASN A 228 7.59 11.52 -12.43
C ASN A 228 6.74 12.00 -13.65
N ARG A 229 5.42 12.10 -13.48
CA ARG A 229 4.49 12.53 -14.55
C ARG A 229 3.68 13.78 -14.12
N PRO A 230 4.32 14.96 -14.00
CA PRO A 230 3.63 16.17 -13.53
C PRO A 230 2.50 16.62 -14.45
N ALA A 231 2.57 16.34 -15.76
CA ALA A 231 1.51 16.65 -16.70
C ALA A 231 0.24 15.83 -16.41
N LEU A 232 0.39 14.53 -16.10
CA LEU A 232 -0.70 13.65 -15.72
C LEU A 232 -1.32 14.07 -14.37
N GLU A 233 -0.48 14.46 -13.41
CA GLU A 233 -0.94 14.99 -12.12
C GLU A 233 -1.72 16.29 -12.31
N ALA A 234 -1.24 17.20 -13.17
CA ALA A 234 -1.94 18.43 -13.48
C ALA A 234 -3.30 18.20 -14.15
N MET A 235 -3.39 17.22 -15.06
CA MET A 235 -4.66 16.82 -15.68
C MET A 235 -5.63 16.25 -14.65
N ALA A 236 -5.19 15.35 -13.79
CA ALA A 236 -6.01 14.77 -12.74
C ALA A 236 -6.54 15.85 -11.77
N LYS A 237 -5.68 16.79 -11.37
CA LYS A 237 -6.09 17.93 -10.52
C LYS A 237 -7.09 18.84 -11.25
N LYS A 238 -6.94 19.02 -12.55
CA LYS A 238 -7.86 19.83 -13.35
C LYS A 238 -9.23 19.18 -13.45
N VAL A 239 -9.29 17.86 -13.64
CA VAL A 239 -10.54 17.10 -13.75
C VAL A 239 -11.22 16.95 -12.41
N CYS A 240 -10.48 16.65 -11.33
CA CYS A 240 -11.07 16.29 -10.03
C CYS A 240 -11.09 17.44 -9.01
N GLY A 241 -10.33 18.51 -9.24
CA GLY A 241 -10.07 19.55 -8.25
C GLY A 241 -10.90 20.84 -8.40
N SER A 242 -11.72 20.97 -9.43
CA SER A 242 -12.52 22.18 -9.70
C SER A 242 -14.02 21.86 -9.64
N GLU A 243 -14.77 22.70 -8.95
CA GLU A 243 -16.24 22.64 -8.88
C GLU A 243 -16.93 22.87 -10.24
N ARG A 244 -16.24 23.56 -11.14
CA ARG A 244 -16.70 23.88 -12.48
C ARG A 244 -15.80 23.26 -13.54
N THR A 245 -16.39 22.84 -14.65
CA THR A 245 -15.65 22.29 -15.77
C THR A 245 -14.69 23.34 -16.34
N THR A 246 -13.40 23.05 -16.32
CA THR A 246 -12.37 23.99 -16.75
C THR A 246 -12.36 24.10 -18.27
N GLY A 247 -12.59 25.31 -18.79
CA GLY A 247 -12.61 25.60 -20.24
C GLY A 247 -14.00 25.64 -20.85
N SER A 248 -15.06 25.33 -20.11
CA SER A 248 -16.45 25.54 -20.49
C SER A 248 -16.84 27.02 -20.31
N GLY A 249 -17.33 27.67 -21.37
CA GLY A 249 -17.88 29.03 -21.30
C GLY A 249 -19.25 29.09 -20.60
N ASN A 250 -19.87 27.95 -20.32
CA ASN A 250 -21.27 27.82 -19.91
C ASN A 250 -21.46 27.57 -18.38
N ASN A 251 -20.41 27.66 -17.57
CA ASN A 251 -20.54 27.43 -16.12
C ASN A 251 -21.03 26.02 -15.73
N ASP A 252 -20.67 25.01 -16.53
CA ASP A 252 -21.10 23.64 -16.33
C ASP A 252 -20.53 23.04 -15.05
N ILE A 253 -21.36 22.27 -14.36
CA ILE A 253 -20.98 21.59 -13.11
C ILE A 253 -20.02 20.43 -13.44
N ASN A 254 -18.91 20.36 -12.70
CA ASN A 254 -17.99 19.25 -12.78
C ASN A 254 -18.48 18.08 -11.91
N THR A 255 -18.90 17.01 -12.54
CA THR A 255 -19.42 15.80 -11.86
C THR A 255 -18.33 14.98 -11.13
N GLN A 256 -17.06 15.24 -11.40
CA GLN A 256 -15.92 14.55 -10.79
C GLN A 256 -15.43 15.22 -9.50
N TYR A 257 -15.84 16.46 -9.26
CA TYR A 257 -15.41 17.24 -8.11
C TYR A 257 -15.81 16.58 -6.79
N GLY A 258 -14.83 16.43 -5.89
CA GLY A 258 -15.04 15.87 -4.55
C GLY A 258 -15.20 14.35 -4.48
N ASN A 259 -15.26 13.63 -5.62
CA ASN A 259 -15.43 12.18 -5.64
C ASN A 259 -14.11 11.41 -5.55
N TRP A 260 -12.97 12.09 -5.74
CA TRP A 260 -11.68 11.44 -5.89
C TRP A 260 -10.64 11.91 -4.88
N THR A 261 -9.95 10.94 -4.29
CA THR A 261 -8.71 11.16 -3.53
C THR A 261 -7.52 10.93 -4.45
N LEU A 262 -6.70 11.98 -4.67
CA LEU A 262 -5.49 11.88 -5.47
C LEU A 262 -4.31 11.47 -4.60
N VAL A 263 -3.62 10.40 -4.98
CA VAL A 263 -2.41 9.90 -4.33
C VAL A 263 -1.30 9.82 -5.37
N VAL A 264 -0.21 10.55 -5.14
CA VAL A 264 0.99 10.47 -5.98
C VAL A 264 2.01 9.60 -5.29
N LEU A 265 2.50 8.57 -5.99
CA LEU A 265 3.56 7.69 -5.52
C LEU A 265 4.93 8.20 -5.99
N PRO A 266 5.76 8.81 -5.14
CA PRO A 266 7.06 9.35 -5.55
C PRO A 266 8.02 8.26 -6.06
N GLU A 267 7.90 7.06 -5.54
CA GLU A 267 8.69 5.89 -5.95
C GLU A 267 8.27 5.32 -7.29
N TRP A 268 7.06 5.63 -7.78
CA TRP A 268 6.59 5.16 -9.07
C TRP A 268 7.18 6.02 -10.19
N GLN A 269 8.29 5.55 -10.73
CA GLN A 269 9.03 6.19 -11.80
C GLN A 269 8.81 5.41 -13.10
N ILE A 270 8.11 6.03 -14.05
CA ILE A 270 7.86 5.45 -15.37
C ILE A 270 8.98 5.88 -16.31
N ASN A 271 9.74 4.91 -16.83
CA ASN A 271 10.90 5.15 -17.69
C ASN A 271 10.55 5.06 -19.20
N ASP A 272 9.39 4.48 -19.50
CA ASP A 272 8.84 4.46 -20.87
C ASP A 272 7.92 5.67 -21.13
N ASN A 273 7.43 5.81 -22.35
CA ASN A 273 6.51 6.89 -22.74
C ASN A 273 5.04 6.54 -22.50
N LYS A 274 4.76 5.44 -21.80
CA LYS A 274 3.41 4.95 -21.54
C LYS A 274 2.94 5.41 -20.15
N ASP A 275 2.12 6.45 -20.10
CA ASP A 275 1.50 6.87 -18.84
C ASP A 275 0.65 5.76 -18.25
N ARG A 276 0.60 5.69 -16.93
CA ARG A 276 -0.17 4.69 -16.18
C ARG A 276 -0.93 5.37 -15.06
N ILE A 277 -2.15 4.89 -14.84
CA ILE A 277 -2.96 5.29 -13.68
C ILE A 277 -3.54 4.04 -13.01
N MET A 278 -3.67 4.09 -11.68
CA MET A 278 -4.46 3.11 -10.96
C MET A 278 -5.69 3.79 -10.36
N VAL A 279 -6.81 3.08 -10.34
CA VAL A 279 -8.00 3.49 -9.58
C VAL A 279 -8.36 2.40 -8.59
N MET A 280 -8.74 2.83 -7.40
CA MET A 280 -9.05 1.93 -6.30
C MET A 280 -10.35 2.35 -5.63
N SER A 281 -11.12 1.38 -5.16
CA SER A 281 -12.21 1.58 -4.22
C SER A 281 -11.70 1.33 -2.81
N SER A 282 -11.72 2.35 -1.96
CA SER A 282 -11.30 2.22 -0.56
C SER A 282 -12.26 1.36 0.26
N GLU A 283 -13.54 1.33 -0.10
CA GLU A 283 -14.54 0.46 0.49
C GLU A 283 -14.27 -1.02 0.16
N ALA A 284 -14.10 -1.35 -1.13
CA ALA A 284 -13.75 -2.69 -1.57
C ALA A 284 -12.41 -3.17 -0.96
N ASN A 285 -11.43 -2.27 -0.88
CA ASN A 285 -10.14 -2.57 -0.27
C ASN A 285 -10.28 -3.03 1.18
N LYS A 286 -11.17 -2.41 1.96
CA LYS A 286 -11.42 -2.79 3.36
C LYS A 286 -12.28 -4.04 3.48
N SER A 287 -13.38 -4.12 2.75
CA SER A 287 -14.34 -5.23 2.89
C SER A 287 -13.80 -6.55 2.36
N LEU A 288 -13.02 -6.51 1.28
CA LEU A 288 -12.50 -7.70 0.62
C LEU A 288 -11.02 -8.01 0.98
N ALA A 289 -10.47 -7.40 2.02
CA ALA A 289 -9.07 -7.55 2.41
C ALA A 289 -8.09 -7.37 1.23
N GLY A 290 -8.25 -6.29 0.45
CA GLY A 290 -7.48 -6.02 -0.76
C GLY A 290 -5.98 -5.84 -0.50
N ASN A 291 -5.55 -4.60 -0.31
CA ASN A 291 -4.16 -4.27 0.04
C ASN A 291 -3.96 -4.42 1.54
N MET A 292 -3.19 -5.41 1.97
CA MET A 292 -2.94 -5.70 3.38
C MET A 292 -1.50 -5.37 3.76
N PHE A 293 -1.34 -4.74 4.92
CA PHE A 293 -0.05 -4.48 5.54
C PHE A 293 -0.08 -4.90 7.00
N PHE A 294 0.70 -5.92 7.34
CA PHE A 294 0.77 -6.47 8.68
C PHE A 294 2.00 -5.95 9.43
N ASN A 295 1.78 -5.33 10.58
CA ASN A 295 2.84 -4.89 11.49
C ASN A 295 2.93 -5.85 12.67
N ARG A 296 3.91 -6.77 12.64
CA ARG A 296 4.12 -7.76 13.67
C ARG A 296 4.92 -7.21 14.86
N VAL A 297 6.08 -6.65 14.56
CA VAL A 297 6.96 -6.05 15.55
C VAL A 297 7.19 -4.60 15.17
N PRO A 298 6.68 -3.65 15.95
CA PRO A 298 6.98 -2.24 15.74
C PRO A 298 8.48 -1.99 15.95
N LEU A 299 8.95 -0.82 15.59
CA LEU A 299 10.35 -0.47 15.78
C LEU A 299 10.75 -0.68 17.24
N THR A 300 11.63 -1.65 17.47
CA THR A 300 12.22 -1.95 18.78
C THR A 300 13.66 -1.48 18.76
N VAL A 301 14.00 -0.56 19.65
CA VAL A 301 15.33 0.06 19.72
C VAL A 301 16.08 -0.49 20.94
N ASN A 302 17.23 -1.12 20.69
CA ASN A 302 18.19 -1.54 21.69
C ASN A 302 19.44 -0.66 21.61
N SER A 303 20.07 -0.41 22.75
CA SER A 303 21.30 0.38 22.84
C SER A 303 22.34 -0.33 23.72
N TRP A 304 23.60 -0.24 23.32
CA TRP A 304 24.74 -0.77 24.08
C TRP A 304 26.03 -0.01 23.74
N VAL A 305 27.07 -0.20 24.55
CA VAL A 305 28.43 0.22 24.21
C VAL A 305 29.17 -0.99 23.69
N ASP A 306 29.85 -0.82 22.57
CA ASP A 306 30.76 -1.82 22.05
C ASP A 306 32.03 -1.88 22.91
N ASN A 307 32.28 -3.02 23.53
CA ASN A 307 33.41 -3.22 24.43
C ASN A 307 34.79 -3.16 23.74
N HIS A 308 34.83 -3.33 22.42
CA HIS A 308 36.09 -3.28 21.65
C HIS A 308 36.46 -1.86 21.24
N THR A 309 35.48 -1.05 20.90
CA THR A 309 35.70 0.28 20.34
C THR A 309 35.27 1.41 21.26
N GLY A 310 34.52 1.10 22.34
CA GLY A 310 33.91 2.09 23.23
C GLY A 310 32.76 2.88 22.58
N ASN A 311 32.36 2.54 21.36
CA ASN A 311 31.35 3.28 20.63
C ASN A 311 29.94 2.99 21.16
N TYR A 312 29.09 4.00 21.10
CA TYR A 312 27.68 3.89 21.49
C TYR A 312 26.86 3.48 20.25
N ILE A 313 26.13 2.36 20.36
CA ILE A 313 25.36 1.78 19.25
C ILE A 313 23.88 1.74 19.61
N TRP A 314 23.04 2.18 18.67
CA TRP A 314 21.58 2.02 18.69
C TRP A 314 21.15 1.18 17.51
N ASN A 315 20.53 0.05 17.80
CA ASN A 315 20.02 -0.88 16.81
C ASN A 315 18.50 -0.92 16.85
N GLY A 316 17.89 -0.73 15.70
CA GLY A 316 16.46 -0.87 15.51
C GLY A 316 16.11 -2.12 14.73
N ARG A 317 15.15 -2.86 15.24
CA ARG A 317 14.58 -4.05 14.62
C ARG A 317 13.08 -3.89 14.47
N CYS A 318 12.55 -4.28 13.31
CA CYS A 318 11.10 -4.30 13.07
C CYS A 318 10.74 -5.46 12.14
N HIS A 319 9.48 -5.91 12.22
CA HIS A 319 8.95 -6.95 11.33
C HIS A 319 7.61 -6.50 10.78
N PHE A 320 7.48 -6.51 9.47
CA PHE A 320 6.21 -6.25 8.78
C PHE A 320 6.14 -6.99 7.46
N GLY A 321 4.94 -7.18 6.95
CA GLY A 321 4.67 -7.85 5.69
C GLY A 321 3.64 -7.08 4.88
N VAL A 322 3.69 -7.23 3.57
CA VAL A 322 2.74 -6.68 2.62
C VAL A 322 2.25 -7.79 1.71
N GLY A 323 1.00 -7.72 1.29
CA GLY A 323 0.44 -8.66 0.33
C GLY A 323 -0.98 -8.28 -0.06
N PHE A 324 -1.55 -9.04 -0.97
CA PHE A 324 -2.85 -8.80 -1.55
C PHE A 324 -3.78 -9.98 -1.28
N GLY A 325 -4.92 -9.73 -0.64
CA GLY A 325 -5.96 -10.75 -0.46
C GLY A 325 -6.75 -10.94 -1.74
N THR A 326 -7.24 -9.85 -2.33
CA THR A 326 -7.97 -9.88 -3.60
C THR A 326 -7.47 -8.78 -4.54
N TRP A 327 -7.77 -8.91 -5.82
CA TRP A 327 -7.52 -7.91 -6.85
C TRP A 327 -8.76 -7.04 -7.16
N LYS A 328 -9.96 -7.42 -6.71
CA LYS A 328 -11.27 -6.83 -7.06
C LYS A 328 -11.50 -5.40 -6.56
N HIS A 329 -10.54 -4.82 -5.85
CA HIS A 329 -10.62 -3.46 -5.29
C HIS A 329 -9.88 -2.40 -6.11
N ILE A 330 -9.03 -2.81 -7.07
CA ILE A 330 -8.11 -1.92 -7.80
C ILE A 330 -8.00 -2.31 -9.26
N ALA A 331 -7.81 -1.33 -10.12
CA ALA A 331 -7.54 -1.53 -11.54
C ALA A 331 -6.40 -0.64 -12.02
N LEU A 332 -5.61 -1.14 -12.97
CA LEU A 332 -4.49 -0.44 -13.62
C LEU A 332 -4.82 -0.20 -15.09
N ALA A 333 -4.61 1.01 -15.57
CA ALA A 333 -4.64 1.33 -16.99
C ALA A 333 -3.30 1.87 -17.48
N VAL A 334 -2.91 1.44 -18.67
CA VAL A 334 -1.69 1.84 -19.39
C VAL A 334 -2.06 2.59 -20.65
N ASN A 335 -1.43 3.75 -20.88
CA ASN A 335 -1.60 4.49 -22.12
C ASN A 335 -0.87 3.78 -23.26
N SER A 336 -1.62 3.05 -24.04
CA SER A 336 -1.12 2.38 -25.23
C SER A 336 -2.25 2.21 -26.25
N SER A 337 -1.99 2.56 -27.52
CA SER A 337 -2.87 2.19 -28.63
C SER A 337 -2.71 0.75 -29.05
N ASP A 338 -1.54 0.17 -28.74
CA ASP A 338 -1.20 -1.19 -29.08
C ASP A 338 -1.49 -2.13 -27.90
N GLU A 339 -1.71 -3.39 -28.22
CA GLU A 339 -1.91 -4.43 -27.22
C GLU A 339 -0.73 -4.46 -26.23
N VAL A 340 -1.06 -4.57 -24.96
CA VAL A 340 -0.10 -4.71 -23.85
C VAL A 340 -0.23 -6.12 -23.31
N GLU A 341 0.89 -6.83 -23.23
CA GLU A 341 0.94 -8.20 -22.73
C GLU A 341 0.29 -8.30 -21.34
N GLY A 342 -0.63 -9.25 -21.19
CA GLY A 342 -1.36 -9.47 -19.95
C GLY A 342 -2.45 -8.45 -19.62
N ALA A 343 -2.70 -7.46 -20.51
CA ALA A 343 -3.76 -6.47 -20.33
C ALA A 343 -4.90 -6.67 -21.33
N THR A 344 -6.08 -6.17 -21.02
CA THR A 344 -7.25 -6.16 -21.91
C THR A 344 -7.57 -4.73 -22.37
N ALA A 345 -8.25 -4.58 -23.47
CA ALA A 345 -8.70 -3.25 -23.94
C ALA A 345 -9.70 -2.64 -22.94
N LEU A 346 -9.52 -1.35 -22.67
CA LEU A 346 -10.34 -0.57 -21.73
C LEU A 346 -11.75 -0.29 -22.25
#